data_115a519ad4a9b0aa2f0e6adfdd36c7e6
#
_entry.id   115a519ad4a9b0aa2f0e6adfdd36c7e6
#
_cell.length_a   1.000
_cell.length_b   1.000
_cell.length_c   1.000
_cell.angle_alpha   90.00
_cell.angle_beta   90.00
_cell.angle_gamma   90.00
#
_symmetry.space_group_name_H-M   'P 1'
#
loop_
_entity.id
_entity.type
_entity.pdbx_description
1 polymer ?
#
loop_
_entity_poly.entity_id
_entity_poly.type
_entity_poly.pdbx_seq_one_letter_code
_entity_poly.pdbx_strand_id
1 'polypeptide(L)'
;RNNILREDLDAMIEHLKGDDPMLTNGENVKRFEKEWSQWLGVKYSVFLNSGSSANLLTMAALKVRHPEGGEVIVPPLTWISDIASVLQNGFTPVFVDIDPFTLAMETDQILARVNGKTRAVFLTHVQGFDGLTDKLIQELEARHVPLIEDVCESHGATHNGQKAGSFGWISNFSFYYAHHMSTIEG
;
A
#
# COMPACT_ATOMS: atom_id res chain seq x y z
N ARG A 1 16.99 -2.00 17.14
CA ARG A 1 16.04 -1.95 18.28
C ARG A 1 14.66 -2.13 17.68
N ASN A 2 13.89 -3.08 18.17
CA ASN A 2 12.52 -3.30 17.69
C ASN A 2 11.66 -2.08 18.03
N ASN A 3 10.72 -1.74 17.16
CA ASN A 3 9.75 -0.67 17.39
C ASN A 3 8.59 -1.11 18.32
N ILE A 4 8.72 -2.27 18.95
CA ILE A 4 7.77 -2.81 19.93
C ILE A 4 8.23 -2.36 21.30
N LEU A 5 7.41 -1.57 21.98
CA LEU A 5 7.68 -1.12 23.34
C LEU A 5 7.27 -2.17 24.36
N ARG A 6 7.74 -2.02 25.59
CA ARG A 6 7.33 -2.90 26.69
C ARG A 6 5.83 -2.82 26.94
N GLU A 7 5.27 -1.64 26.80
CA GLU A 7 3.85 -1.36 26.96
C GLU A 7 2.98 -2.11 25.95
N ASP A 8 3.46 -2.25 24.70
CA ASP A 8 2.78 -3.02 23.66
C ASP A 8 2.71 -4.50 24.02
N LEU A 9 3.83 -5.05 24.55
CA LEU A 9 3.90 -6.43 25.01
C LEU A 9 3.00 -6.66 26.23
N ASP A 10 2.97 -5.73 27.17
CA ASP A 10 2.13 -5.82 28.37
C ASP A 10 0.64 -5.78 27.98
N ALA A 11 0.25 -4.92 27.04
CA ALA A 11 -1.13 -4.89 26.52
C ALA A 11 -1.53 -6.24 25.88
N MET A 12 -0.62 -6.86 25.11
CA MET A 12 -0.87 -8.18 24.52
C MET A 12 -0.98 -9.27 25.60
N ILE A 13 -0.10 -9.24 26.59
CA ILE A 13 -0.12 -10.18 27.72
C ILE A 13 -1.45 -10.08 28.49
N GLU A 14 -1.90 -8.85 28.78
CA GLU A 14 -3.19 -8.64 29.45
C GLU A 14 -4.37 -9.15 28.64
N HIS A 15 -4.37 -8.93 27.31
CA HIS A 15 -5.40 -9.50 26.44
C HIS A 15 -5.43 -11.03 26.49
N LEU A 16 -4.25 -11.67 26.47
CA LEU A 16 -4.13 -13.14 26.48
C LEU A 16 -4.46 -13.77 27.87
N LYS A 17 -4.50 -13.00 28.94
CA LYS A 17 -4.90 -13.47 30.26
C LYS A 17 -6.41 -13.62 30.45
N GLY A 18 -7.22 -13.10 29.52
CA GLY A 18 -8.67 -13.30 29.54
C GLY A 18 -9.02 -14.78 29.42
N ASP A 19 -10.18 -15.17 29.97
CA ASP A 19 -10.64 -16.57 29.94
C ASP A 19 -10.95 -17.07 28.52
N ASP A 20 -11.35 -16.15 27.62
CA ASP A 20 -11.64 -16.45 26.21
C ASP A 20 -11.20 -15.27 25.33
N PRO A 21 -9.88 -15.06 25.12
CA PRO A 21 -9.38 -13.95 24.34
C PRO A 21 -9.68 -14.12 22.86
N MET A 22 -10.27 -13.10 22.24
CA MET A 22 -10.52 -13.09 20.80
C MET A 22 -9.18 -12.93 20.05
N LEU A 23 -8.73 -13.97 19.35
CA LEU A 23 -7.44 -14.05 18.65
C LEU A 23 -7.58 -13.88 17.11
N THR A 24 -8.73 -13.47 16.63
CA THR A 24 -9.01 -13.26 15.20
C THR A 24 -9.58 -11.86 14.97
N ASN A 25 -10.39 -11.69 13.92
CA ASN A 25 -11.02 -10.43 13.56
C ASN A 25 -12.10 -10.00 14.59
N GLY A 26 -11.63 -9.52 15.76
CA GLY A 26 -12.46 -9.05 16.85
C GLY A 26 -12.56 -7.51 16.92
N GLU A 27 -13.02 -7.01 18.08
CA GLU A 27 -13.24 -5.57 18.30
C GLU A 27 -11.95 -4.74 18.21
N ASN A 28 -10.79 -5.30 18.58
CA ASN A 28 -9.51 -4.60 18.45
C ASN A 28 -9.15 -4.35 16.99
N VAL A 29 -9.39 -5.31 16.10
CA VAL A 29 -9.17 -5.15 14.64
C VAL A 29 -10.10 -4.09 14.09
N LYS A 30 -11.39 -4.16 14.38
CA LYS A 30 -12.39 -3.16 13.93
C LYS A 30 -12.05 -1.75 14.41
N ARG A 31 -11.59 -1.62 15.66
CA ARG A 31 -11.14 -0.33 16.21
C ARG A 31 -9.91 0.17 15.46
N PHE A 32 -8.92 -0.69 15.21
CA PHE A 32 -7.72 -0.36 14.45
C PHE A 32 -8.08 0.12 13.03
N GLU A 33 -8.92 -0.61 12.30
CA GLU A 33 -9.38 -0.22 10.96
C GLU A 33 -10.04 1.16 10.95
N LYS A 34 -10.87 1.44 11.95
CA LYS A 34 -11.53 2.74 12.10
C LYS A 34 -10.53 3.85 12.42
N GLU A 35 -9.66 3.64 13.40
CA GLU A 35 -8.66 4.63 13.82
C GLU A 35 -7.65 4.90 12.69
N TRP A 36 -7.23 3.84 11.98
CA TRP A 36 -6.36 3.96 10.81
C TRP A 36 -7.01 4.78 9.69
N SER A 37 -8.27 4.49 9.38
CA SER A 37 -9.02 5.26 8.38
C SER A 37 -9.11 6.74 8.75
N GLN A 38 -9.37 7.05 10.02
CA GLN A 38 -9.42 8.42 10.53
C GLN A 38 -8.06 9.11 10.45
N TRP A 39 -7.00 8.40 10.85
CA TRP A 39 -5.64 8.94 10.80
C TRP A 39 -5.18 9.21 9.38
N LEU A 40 -5.44 8.29 8.45
CA LEU A 40 -5.05 8.42 7.05
C LEU A 40 -5.92 9.45 6.29
N GLY A 41 -7.17 9.65 6.74
CA GLY A 41 -8.13 10.52 6.07
C GLY A 41 -8.89 9.82 4.93
N VAL A 42 -9.08 8.49 5.03
CA VAL A 42 -9.79 7.68 4.04
C VAL A 42 -11.08 7.11 4.62
N LYS A 43 -11.95 6.61 3.75
CA LYS A 43 -13.27 6.12 4.17
C LYS A 43 -13.23 4.75 4.84
N TYR A 44 -12.39 3.86 4.34
CA TYR A 44 -12.32 2.47 4.79
C TYR A 44 -10.88 1.99 4.88
N SER A 45 -10.62 1.13 5.85
CA SER A 45 -9.41 0.31 5.94
C SER A 45 -9.81 -1.12 6.27
N VAL A 46 -9.01 -2.07 5.80
CA VAL A 46 -9.20 -3.50 6.05
C VAL A 46 -7.87 -4.06 6.53
N PHE A 47 -7.85 -4.64 7.71
CA PHE A 47 -6.66 -5.26 8.28
C PHE A 47 -6.46 -6.67 7.71
N LEU A 48 -5.24 -6.96 7.30
CA LEU A 48 -4.81 -8.23 6.74
C LEU A 48 -3.60 -8.75 7.50
N ASN A 49 -3.21 -9.98 7.22
CA ASN A 49 -2.11 -10.65 7.93
C ASN A 49 -0.71 -10.22 7.46
N SER A 50 -0.58 -9.48 6.37
CA SER A 50 0.70 -8.93 5.88
C SER A 50 0.49 -7.93 4.73
N GLY A 51 1.50 -7.06 4.50
CA GLY A 51 1.55 -6.19 3.33
C GLY A 51 1.54 -6.96 2.00
N SER A 52 2.19 -8.13 1.95
CA SER A 52 2.15 -8.99 0.75
C SER A 52 0.74 -9.51 0.45
N SER A 53 -0.04 -9.84 1.48
CA SER A 53 -1.45 -10.20 1.31
C SER A 53 -2.30 -9.00 0.86
N ALA A 54 -1.98 -7.79 1.37
CA ALA A 54 -2.62 -6.56 0.91
C ALA A 54 -2.37 -6.32 -0.58
N ASN A 55 -1.13 -6.46 -1.04
CA ASN A 55 -0.78 -6.35 -2.46
C ASN A 55 -1.53 -7.38 -3.31
N LEU A 56 -1.57 -8.64 -2.87
CA LEU A 56 -2.29 -9.69 -3.57
C LEU A 56 -3.79 -9.39 -3.70
N LEU A 57 -4.43 -8.98 -2.62
CA LEU A 57 -5.87 -8.66 -2.61
C LEU A 57 -6.19 -7.38 -3.38
N THR A 58 -5.30 -6.40 -3.38
CA THR A 58 -5.42 -5.19 -4.21
C THR A 58 -5.44 -5.56 -5.70
N MET A 59 -4.53 -6.44 -6.13
CA MET A 59 -4.54 -6.93 -7.51
C MET A 59 -5.75 -7.82 -7.81
N ALA A 60 -6.22 -8.61 -6.85
CA ALA A 60 -7.47 -9.37 -7.01
C ALA A 60 -8.69 -8.45 -7.17
N ALA A 61 -8.75 -7.36 -6.41
CA ALA A 61 -9.79 -6.34 -6.56
C ALA A 61 -9.73 -5.66 -7.95
N LEU A 62 -8.52 -5.36 -8.43
CA LEU A 62 -8.31 -4.85 -9.78
C LEU A 62 -8.78 -5.88 -10.83
N LYS A 63 -8.53 -7.18 -10.62
CA LYS A 63 -8.97 -8.26 -11.51
C LYS A 63 -10.49 -8.39 -11.59
N VAL A 64 -11.20 -8.12 -10.51
CA VAL A 64 -12.69 -8.07 -10.53
C VAL A 64 -13.19 -6.96 -11.45
N ARG A 65 -12.50 -5.81 -11.50
CA ARG A 65 -12.84 -4.70 -12.41
C ARG A 65 -12.39 -4.94 -13.85
N HIS A 66 -11.32 -5.71 -14.03
CA HIS A 66 -10.69 -5.96 -15.33
C HIS A 66 -10.46 -7.47 -15.51
N PRO A 67 -11.52 -8.28 -15.65
CA PRO A 67 -11.41 -9.74 -15.77
C PRO A 67 -10.58 -10.18 -16.99
N GLU A 68 -10.49 -9.35 -18.02
CA GLU A 68 -9.66 -9.57 -19.19
C GLU A 68 -8.15 -9.42 -18.94
N GLY A 69 -7.76 -8.82 -17.80
CA GLY A 69 -6.37 -8.46 -17.50
C GLY A 69 -5.96 -7.15 -18.14
N GLY A 70 -4.68 -6.99 -18.37
CA GLY A 70 -4.06 -5.79 -18.94
C GLY A 70 -2.70 -5.52 -18.33
N GLU A 71 -2.26 -4.28 -18.39
CA GLU A 71 -0.95 -3.84 -17.94
C GLU A 71 -1.06 -3.07 -16.62
N VAL A 72 -0.09 -3.31 -15.71
CA VAL A 72 0.10 -2.52 -14.49
C VAL A 72 1.51 -1.95 -14.52
N ILE A 73 1.60 -0.63 -14.45
CA ILE A 73 2.90 0.06 -14.42
C ILE A 73 3.47 -0.07 -13.00
N VAL A 74 4.73 -0.53 -12.89
CA VAL A 74 5.40 -0.85 -11.63
C VAL A 74 6.86 -0.36 -11.64
N PRO A 75 7.44 -0.02 -10.47
CA PRO A 75 8.86 0.29 -10.36
C PRO A 75 9.71 -0.98 -10.33
N PRO A 76 11.00 -0.90 -10.75
CA PRO A 76 11.97 -1.98 -10.52
C PRO A 76 12.48 -2.00 -9.08
N LEU A 77 12.42 -0.87 -8.36
CA LEU A 77 12.79 -0.74 -6.96
C LEU A 77 11.52 -0.79 -6.10
N THR A 78 11.22 -1.97 -5.60
CA THR A 78 10.05 -2.22 -4.75
C THR A 78 10.19 -3.57 -4.04
N TRP A 79 9.27 -3.88 -3.12
CA TRP A 79 9.18 -5.21 -2.55
C TRP A 79 8.65 -6.21 -3.60
N ILE A 80 9.18 -7.42 -3.58
CA ILE A 80 8.83 -8.45 -4.59
C ILE A 80 7.32 -8.71 -4.70
N SER A 81 6.55 -8.55 -3.62
CA SER A 81 5.10 -8.80 -3.64
C SER A 81 4.31 -7.83 -4.52
N ASP A 82 4.81 -6.63 -4.78
CA ASP A 82 4.17 -5.67 -5.69
C ASP A 82 4.12 -6.25 -7.10
N ILE A 83 5.25 -6.77 -7.56
CA ILE A 83 5.36 -7.37 -8.90
C ILE A 83 4.73 -8.76 -8.94
N ALA A 84 4.97 -9.58 -7.90
CA ALA A 84 4.43 -10.94 -7.84
C ALA A 84 2.90 -10.94 -7.83
N SER A 85 2.25 -10.01 -7.11
CA SER A 85 0.80 -9.89 -7.05
C SER A 85 0.19 -9.54 -8.42
N VAL A 86 0.86 -8.69 -9.20
CA VAL A 86 0.48 -8.35 -10.58
C VAL A 86 0.45 -9.60 -11.46
N LEU A 87 1.55 -10.38 -11.42
CA LEU A 87 1.66 -11.62 -12.20
C LEU A 87 0.66 -12.70 -11.76
N GLN A 88 0.51 -12.90 -10.45
CA GLN A 88 -0.39 -13.90 -9.87
C GLN A 88 -1.86 -13.64 -10.22
N ASN A 89 -2.24 -12.39 -10.44
CA ASN A 89 -3.59 -12.02 -10.85
C ASN A 89 -3.75 -11.92 -12.39
N GLY A 90 -2.76 -12.36 -13.16
CA GLY A 90 -2.83 -12.42 -14.63
C GLY A 90 -2.79 -11.05 -15.30
N PHE A 91 -2.13 -10.07 -14.67
CA PHE A 91 -1.75 -8.81 -15.30
C PHE A 91 -0.30 -8.87 -15.78
N THR A 92 0.06 -7.96 -16.67
CA THR A 92 1.42 -7.82 -17.18
C THR A 92 2.09 -6.63 -16.51
N PRO A 93 3.19 -6.80 -15.75
CA PRO A 93 3.93 -5.68 -15.22
C PRO A 93 4.68 -4.93 -16.33
N VAL A 94 4.55 -3.61 -16.35
CA VAL A 94 5.27 -2.71 -17.25
C VAL A 94 6.21 -1.87 -16.40
N PHE A 95 7.51 -2.10 -16.54
CA PHE A 95 8.50 -1.42 -15.72
C PHE A 95 8.76 0.01 -16.21
N VAL A 96 8.83 0.92 -15.25
CA VAL A 96 9.28 2.30 -15.43
C VAL A 96 10.43 2.55 -14.46
N ASP A 97 11.52 3.12 -14.97
CA ASP A 97 12.71 3.37 -14.18
C ASP A 97 12.50 4.45 -13.12
N ILE A 98 13.36 4.47 -12.12
CA ILE A 98 13.28 5.38 -10.99
C ILE A 98 14.16 6.60 -11.21
N ASP A 99 13.77 7.71 -10.62
CA ASP A 99 14.65 8.86 -10.39
C ASP A 99 15.59 8.51 -9.23
N PRO A 100 16.93 8.61 -9.41
CA PRO A 100 17.91 8.23 -8.40
C PRO A 100 17.92 9.15 -7.16
N PHE A 101 17.27 10.29 -7.20
CA PHE A 101 17.19 11.22 -6.06
C PHE A 101 15.94 10.98 -5.21
N THR A 102 14.80 10.65 -5.83
CA THR A 102 13.53 10.39 -5.14
C THR A 102 13.28 8.91 -4.92
N LEU A 103 14.00 8.04 -5.63
CA LEU A 103 13.82 6.58 -5.67
C LEU A 103 12.44 6.13 -6.17
N ALA A 104 11.60 7.07 -6.59
CA ALA A 104 10.28 6.79 -7.14
C ALA A 104 10.33 6.70 -8.66
N MET A 105 9.33 6.06 -9.27
CA MET A 105 9.19 6.05 -10.73
C MET A 105 9.11 7.47 -11.29
N GLU A 106 9.81 7.70 -12.38
CA GLU A 106 9.86 9.00 -13.04
C GLU A 106 8.52 9.28 -13.73
N THR A 107 7.89 10.43 -13.38
CA THR A 107 6.53 10.78 -13.80
C THR A 107 6.34 10.77 -15.31
N ASP A 108 7.26 11.38 -16.08
CA ASP A 108 7.12 11.49 -17.53
C ASP A 108 7.25 10.12 -18.21
N GLN A 109 8.06 9.24 -17.67
CA GLN A 109 8.16 7.87 -18.14
C GLN A 109 6.90 7.06 -17.83
N ILE A 110 6.29 7.22 -16.62
CA ILE A 110 4.98 6.62 -16.31
C ILE A 110 3.96 7.04 -17.37
N LEU A 111 3.81 8.35 -17.56
CA LEU A 111 2.82 8.92 -18.47
C LEU A 111 3.03 8.51 -19.93
N ALA A 112 4.28 8.32 -20.36
CA ALA A 112 4.63 7.80 -21.68
C ALA A 112 4.29 6.32 -21.87
N ARG A 113 4.18 5.54 -20.80
CA ARG A 113 3.79 4.11 -20.84
C ARG A 113 2.30 3.88 -20.71
N VAL A 114 1.53 4.87 -20.24
CA VAL A 114 0.07 4.77 -20.14
C VAL A 114 -0.54 4.61 -21.53
N ASN A 115 -1.32 3.57 -21.73
CA ASN A 115 -1.99 3.23 -22.98
C ASN A 115 -3.35 2.55 -22.73
N GLY A 116 -4.07 2.17 -23.78
CA GLY A 116 -5.41 1.56 -23.68
C GLY A 116 -5.46 0.20 -22.95
N LYS A 117 -4.31 -0.43 -22.67
CA LYS A 117 -4.22 -1.67 -21.89
C LYS A 117 -3.86 -1.42 -20.43
N THR A 118 -3.43 -0.21 -20.05
CA THR A 118 -3.06 0.14 -18.68
C THR A 118 -4.29 0.08 -17.78
N ARG A 119 -4.22 -0.67 -16.69
CA ARG A 119 -5.29 -0.86 -15.70
C ARG A 119 -5.00 -0.15 -14.38
N ALA A 120 -3.73 0.05 -14.06
CA ALA A 120 -3.31 0.82 -12.89
C ALA A 120 -1.84 1.24 -13.01
N VAL A 121 -1.47 2.24 -12.21
CA VAL A 121 -0.09 2.53 -11.81
C VAL A 121 0.05 2.08 -10.37
N PHE A 122 1.01 1.22 -10.07
CA PHE A 122 1.33 0.76 -8.73
C PHE A 122 2.62 1.44 -8.28
N LEU A 123 2.48 2.51 -7.52
CA LEU A 123 3.58 3.36 -7.05
C LEU A 123 4.03 2.91 -5.68
N THR A 124 5.35 2.78 -5.48
CA THR A 124 5.96 2.52 -4.18
C THR A 124 6.60 3.79 -3.62
N HIS A 125 6.24 4.14 -2.39
CA HIS A 125 6.90 5.19 -1.60
C HIS A 125 8.07 4.56 -0.84
N VAL A 126 9.28 4.69 -1.39
CA VAL A 126 10.46 4.00 -0.87
C VAL A 126 11.05 4.74 0.33
N GLN A 127 11.22 4.04 1.46
CA GLN A 127 11.96 4.50 2.65
C GLN A 127 11.59 5.90 3.19
N GLY A 128 10.32 6.28 3.07
CA GLY A 128 9.81 7.58 3.55
C GLY A 128 9.83 8.69 2.52
N PHE A 129 10.35 8.43 1.31
CA PHE A 129 10.30 9.41 0.23
C PHE A 129 8.91 9.46 -0.39
N ASP A 130 8.48 10.68 -0.73
CA ASP A 130 7.27 10.92 -1.49
C ASP A 130 7.52 10.60 -2.97
N GLY A 131 6.79 9.61 -3.48
CA GLY A 131 6.87 9.20 -4.88
C GLY A 131 5.89 9.92 -5.80
N LEU A 132 5.03 10.78 -5.25
CA LEU A 132 4.00 11.50 -6.00
C LEU A 132 4.54 12.80 -6.63
N THR A 133 3.86 13.23 -7.68
CA THR A 133 3.93 14.59 -8.20
C THR A 133 2.52 15.05 -8.53
N ASP A 134 2.24 16.35 -8.42
CA ASP A 134 0.94 16.93 -8.81
C ASP A 134 0.58 16.57 -10.25
N LYS A 135 1.57 16.58 -11.15
CA LYS A 135 1.40 16.19 -12.54
C LYS A 135 0.93 14.74 -12.68
N LEU A 136 1.55 13.81 -11.94
CA LEU A 136 1.17 12.40 -11.99
C LEU A 136 -0.28 12.20 -11.55
N ILE A 137 -0.65 12.80 -10.41
CA ILE A 137 -2.01 12.70 -9.86
C ILE A 137 -3.04 13.22 -10.88
N GLN A 138 -2.83 14.43 -11.38
CA GLN A 138 -3.76 15.09 -12.33
C GLN A 138 -3.89 14.32 -13.64
N GLU A 139 -2.78 13.85 -14.21
CA GLU A 139 -2.78 13.12 -15.48
C GLU A 139 -3.40 11.73 -15.36
N LEU A 140 -3.18 11.01 -14.27
CA LEU A 140 -3.82 9.71 -14.03
C LEU A 140 -5.32 9.85 -13.83
N GLU A 141 -5.75 10.88 -13.10
CA GLU A 141 -7.17 11.19 -12.92
C GLU A 141 -7.83 11.54 -14.27
N ALA A 142 -7.23 12.43 -15.06
CA ALA A 142 -7.74 12.83 -16.37
C ALA A 142 -7.84 11.65 -17.35
N ARG A 143 -6.97 10.66 -17.24
CA ARG A 143 -6.95 9.44 -18.07
C ARG A 143 -7.78 8.31 -17.46
N HIS A 144 -8.38 8.50 -16.28
CA HIS A 144 -9.13 7.48 -15.54
C HIS A 144 -8.30 6.21 -15.24
N VAL A 145 -7.00 6.37 -15.04
CA VAL A 145 -6.09 5.28 -14.66
C VAL A 145 -5.95 5.25 -13.14
N PRO A 146 -6.36 4.18 -12.46
CA PRO A 146 -6.22 4.07 -11.01
C PRO A 146 -4.76 4.15 -10.56
N LEU A 147 -4.50 4.95 -9.53
CA LEU A 147 -3.26 4.92 -8.77
C LEU A 147 -3.44 3.92 -7.61
N ILE A 148 -2.46 3.07 -7.40
CA ILE A 148 -2.30 2.21 -6.23
C ILE A 148 -1.00 2.63 -5.55
N GLU A 149 -1.05 2.81 -4.22
CA GLU A 149 0.10 3.28 -3.46
C GLU A 149 0.59 2.17 -2.52
N ASP A 150 1.84 1.74 -2.64
CA ASP A 150 2.51 0.99 -1.58
C ASP A 150 3.22 1.97 -0.64
N VAL A 151 2.78 2.01 0.61
CA VAL A 151 3.26 2.90 1.66
C VAL A 151 3.84 2.10 2.83
N CYS A 152 4.15 0.83 2.63
CA CYS A 152 4.63 -0.07 3.67
C CYS A 152 5.88 0.44 4.39
N GLU A 153 6.77 1.14 3.69
CA GLU A 153 7.99 1.72 4.25
C GLU A 153 7.89 3.22 4.54
N SER A 154 6.71 3.84 4.39
CA SER A 154 6.58 5.31 4.36
C SER A 154 5.40 5.82 5.18
N HIS A 155 5.10 5.18 6.33
CA HIS A 155 4.04 5.61 7.23
C HIS A 155 4.24 7.07 7.65
N GLY A 156 3.26 7.92 7.33
CA GLY A 156 3.28 9.34 7.68
C GLY A 156 4.02 10.25 6.69
N ALA A 157 4.60 9.71 5.60
CA ALA A 157 5.05 10.53 4.48
C ALA A 157 3.88 11.36 3.93
N THR A 158 4.18 12.54 3.40
CA THR A 158 3.14 13.46 2.90
C THR A 158 3.51 14.04 1.55
N HIS A 159 2.50 14.23 0.71
CA HIS A 159 2.56 15.03 -0.50
C HIS A 159 1.70 16.29 -0.29
N ASN A 160 2.28 17.48 -0.38
CA ASN A 160 1.59 18.75 -0.14
C ASN A 160 0.79 18.81 1.19
N GLY A 161 1.30 18.17 2.26
CA GLY A 161 0.67 18.12 3.58
C GLY A 161 -0.44 17.08 3.74
N GLN A 162 -0.83 16.37 2.69
CA GLN A 162 -1.74 15.24 2.73
C GLN A 162 -0.94 13.93 2.80
N LYS A 163 -1.39 12.97 3.59
CA LYS A 163 -0.65 11.70 3.80
C LYS A 163 -0.58 10.86 2.52
N ALA A 164 0.60 10.35 2.21
CA ALA A 164 0.77 9.28 1.24
C ALA A 164 -0.13 8.09 1.59
N GLY A 165 -0.70 7.46 0.57
CA GLY A 165 -1.72 6.41 0.74
C GLY A 165 -3.16 6.93 0.76
N SER A 166 -3.38 8.25 0.67
CA SER A 166 -4.73 8.83 0.60
C SER A 166 -5.08 9.45 -0.76
N PHE A 167 -4.19 9.29 -1.74
CA PHE A 167 -4.37 9.84 -3.10
C PHE A 167 -4.91 8.80 -4.08
N GLY A 168 -4.49 7.55 -3.94
CA GLY A 168 -4.84 6.47 -4.85
C GLY A 168 -6.23 5.87 -4.63
N TRP A 169 -6.59 4.98 -5.54
CA TRP A 169 -7.80 4.16 -5.41
C TRP A 169 -7.70 3.19 -4.23
N ILE A 170 -6.54 2.54 -4.04
CA ILE A 170 -6.20 1.68 -2.90
C ILE A 170 -4.77 2.01 -2.49
N SER A 171 -4.51 1.92 -1.20
CA SER A 171 -3.17 1.99 -0.65
C SER A 171 -2.90 0.83 0.29
N ASN A 172 -1.67 0.34 0.27
CA ASN A 172 -1.22 -0.79 1.08
C ASN A 172 -0.21 -0.31 2.11
N PHE A 173 -0.38 -0.78 3.33
CA PHE A 173 0.51 -0.55 4.46
C PHE A 173 0.95 -1.88 5.04
N SER A 174 2.10 -1.92 5.70
CA SER A 174 2.58 -3.11 6.41
C SER A 174 2.98 -2.75 7.83
N PHE A 175 2.66 -3.64 8.75
CA PHE A 175 3.01 -3.56 10.17
C PHE A 175 4.01 -4.66 10.54
N TYR A 176 4.77 -5.13 9.56
CA TYR A 176 5.89 -6.05 9.76
C TYR A 176 6.90 -5.47 10.76
N TYR A 177 7.62 -6.34 11.46
CA TYR A 177 8.47 -5.91 12.60
C TYR A 177 9.53 -4.85 12.25
N ALA A 178 9.93 -4.74 10.99
CA ALA A 178 10.94 -3.78 10.54
C ALA A 178 10.37 -2.40 10.15
N HIS A 179 9.03 -2.24 10.10
CA HIS A 179 8.40 -0.99 9.74
C HIS A 179 8.25 -0.02 10.91
N HIS A 180 7.76 1.21 10.64
CA HIS A 180 7.64 2.30 11.63
C HIS A 180 6.72 1.95 12.81
N MET A 181 5.64 1.24 12.53
CA MET A 181 4.76 0.61 13.51
C MET A 181 4.71 -0.88 13.20
N SER A 182 4.65 -1.70 14.24
CA SER A 182 4.71 -3.15 14.08
C SER A 182 3.67 -3.86 14.93
N THR A 183 3.03 -4.85 14.32
CA THR A 183 2.21 -5.85 15.00
C THR A 183 2.95 -7.20 15.08
N ILE A 184 4.28 -7.21 14.94
CA ILE A 184 5.20 -8.33 14.82
C ILE A 184 5.15 -8.91 13.40
N GLU A 185 4.02 -9.44 13.02
CA GLU A 185 3.69 -9.95 11.69
C GLU A 185 2.33 -9.36 11.26
N GLY A 186 2.29 -8.61 10.14
CA GLY A 186 1.02 -8.04 9.70
C GLY A 186 1.10 -6.79 8.86
#